data_27e4eba108f11fb2c1fc2837096d0ee7
#
_entry.id   27e4eba108f11fb2c1fc2837096d0ee7
#
_cell.length_a   1.000
_cell.length_b   1.000
_cell.length_c   1.000
_cell.angle_alpha   90.00
_cell.angle_beta   90.00
_cell.angle_gamma   90.00
#
_symmetry.space_group_name_H-M   'P 1'
#
loop_
_entity.id
_entity.type
_entity.pdbx_description
1 polymer ?
#
loop_
_entity_poly.entity_id
_entity_poly.type
_entity_poly.pdbx_seq_one_letter_code
_entity_poly.pdbx_strand_id
1 'polypeptide(L)'
;MKATIRSSALARIFLVAGFGVALSAMPADAQKAGGSITVGLELDIPGFDPLKVGVYDTAALTASSAIFDTLTTLDANGKPQPELALSWSPSEDFKTWTFKLRPGVKFHDGTPFNAEAYKANFDRQKDPANKCRCAFYISNINNVQAPDELTLVYNLKDPSVNFPSLVSYASQNSAVHSPTAWKAKGDDYNRNPVGTGPYILKSWTAGDRMILEKNPDYWDKDKIYFDRITLKPLPDAQSRFASLQSGEVDLIWDDEFSADNIQRAQKDSKLTVHTYAGSGAAVYAMNTKTPPFDDVRVRQALVMALDRKKMSQAITNGLSRPASNPYGDGSWVKCKDDGALPEDLEKAKALIKDYGKPVEFKMLVTATPRGRTVGQVLQQLWKRAGANMEIEQVDQATIPPRAFMRQFQMTPWRIVDLADPDTQMYANFRTGSPVALANYSNPELDKLLDHARTTADTAQRIDDYCAISRLINKEAIWFWTFQNTYYAISSAKVKGLPKMYSGVIDVSRAWKE
;
A
#
# COMPACT_ATOMS: atom_id res chain seq x y z
N MET A 1 84.12 -23.97 32.66
CA MET A 1 84.33 -25.38 32.22
C MET A 1 83.17 -25.71 31.27
N LYS A 2 83.45 -26.14 30.06
CA LYS A 2 82.56 -26.44 28.95
C LYS A 2 81.91 -27.79 29.16
N ALA A 3 80.63 -27.88 28.85
CA ALA A 3 79.97 -29.17 28.56
C ALA A 3 78.91 -28.96 27.47
N THR A 4 79.19 -29.57 26.35
CA THR A 4 78.42 -29.63 25.13
C THR A 4 77.38 -30.79 25.22
N ILE A 5 76.13 -30.56 24.94
CA ILE A 5 75.19 -31.66 24.75
C ILE A 5 74.55 -31.49 23.36
N ARG A 6 74.65 -32.55 22.54
CA ARG A 6 74.10 -32.69 21.20
C ARG A 6 72.59 -32.95 21.27
N SER A 7 71.80 -32.26 20.51
CA SER A 7 70.41 -32.53 20.27
C SER A 7 70.23 -33.34 19.00
N SER A 8 69.57 -34.49 19.10
CA SER A 8 69.11 -35.32 18.00
C SER A 8 67.67 -34.90 17.62
N ALA A 9 67.48 -34.50 16.39
CA ALA A 9 66.20 -34.15 15.80
C ALA A 9 65.47 -35.41 15.37
N LEU A 10 64.27 -35.63 15.92
CA LEU A 10 63.26 -36.60 15.42
C LEU A 10 62.22 -35.82 14.63
N ALA A 11 62.24 -36.00 13.32
CA ALA A 11 61.21 -35.50 12.45
C ALA A 11 59.91 -36.35 12.60
N ARG A 12 58.86 -35.75 13.09
CA ARG A 12 57.49 -36.34 13.02
C ARG A 12 56.79 -35.80 11.80
N ILE A 13 56.54 -36.64 10.83
CA ILE A 13 55.70 -36.39 9.67
C ILE A 13 54.24 -36.43 10.14
N PHE A 14 53.52 -35.30 10.15
CA PHE A 14 52.07 -35.24 10.29
C PHE A 14 51.45 -35.38 8.92
N LEU A 15 50.78 -36.51 8.68
CA LEU A 15 49.89 -36.71 7.54
C LEU A 15 48.59 -35.95 7.83
N VAL A 16 48.39 -34.80 7.19
CA VAL A 16 47.10 -34.07 7.21
C VAL A 16 46.17 -34.74 6.18
N ALA A 17 45.27 -35.56 6.64
CA ALA A 17 44.17 -36.04 5.80
C ALA A 17 43.20 -34.87 5.55
N GLY A 18 43.25 -34.29 4.36
CA GLY A 18 42.32 -33.27 3.91
C GLY A 18 40.93 -33.90 3.70
N PHE A 19 40.02 -33.69 4.64
CA PHE A 19 38.58 -33.90 4.38
C PHE A 19 38.10 -32.79 3.45
N GLY A 20 38.03 -33.07 2.17
CA GLY A 20 37.32 -32.24 1.21
C GLY A 20 35.82 -32.27 1.49
N VAL A 21 35.31 -31.24 2.17
CA VAL A 21 33.87 -30.99 2.22
C VAL A 21 33.47 -30.56 0.81
N ALA A 22 32.94 -31.47 0.02
CA ALA A 22 32.21 -31.14 -1.20
C ALA A 22 30.97 -30.33 -0.77
N LEU A 23 31.04 -29.00 -0.84
CA LEU A 23 29.84 -28.18 -0.89
C LEU A 23 29.10 -28.58 -2.16
N SER A 24 28.06 -29.44 -1.98
CA SER A 24 27.04 -29.62 -3.00
C SER A 24 26.38 -28.26 -3.20
N ALA A 25 26.79 -27.53 -4.25
CA ALA A 25 26.04 -26.39 -4.75
C ALA A 25 24.65 -26.95 -5.10
N MET A 26 23.63 -26.61 -4.31
CA MET A 26 22.25 -26.77 -4.74
C MET A 26 22.15 -26.06 -6.09
N PRO A 27 21.57 -26.69 -7.12
CA PRO A 27 21.34 -26.00 -8.38
C PRO A 27 20.50 -24.76 -8.05
N ALA A 28 21.05 -23.58 -8.27
CA ALA A 28 20.24 -22.37 -8.34
C ALA A 28 19.25 -22.63 -9.48
N ASP A 29 17.94 -22.67 -9.18
CA ASP A 29 16.91 -22.79 -10.21
C ASP A 29 17.20 -21.74 -11.26
N ALA A 30 17.59 -22.18 -12.45
CA ALA A 30 17.95 -21.27 -13.53
C ALA A 30 16.68 -20.51 -13.92
N GLN A 31 16.69 -19.19 -13.72
CA GLN A 31 15.60 -18.30 -14.08
C GLN A 31 15.26 -18.51 -15.56
N LYS A 32 14.07 -19.02 -15.83
CA LYS A 32 13.64 -19.36 -17.18
C LYS A 32 13.05 -18.13 -17.87
N ALA A 33 13.70 -17.65 -18.91
CA ALA A 33 13.17 -16.59 -19.75
C ALA A 33 12.15 -17.14 -20.76
N GLY A 34 11.14 -16.34 -21.11
CA GLY A 34 10.11 -16.67 -22.10
C GLY A 34 8.79 -17.12 -21.50
N GLY A 35 7.82 -17.33 -22.37
CA GLY A 35 6.48 -17.77 -21.99
C GLY A 35 5.56 -16.65 -21.49
N SER A 36 4.46 -17.06 -20.83
CA SER A 36 3.43 -16.11 -20.40
C SER A 36 2.90 -16.40 -19.00
N ILE A 37 2.38 -15.37 -18.35
CA ILE A 37 1.64 -15.47 -17.09
C ILE A 37 0.26 -14.83 -17.25
N THR A 38 -0.77 -15.48 -16.67
CA THR A 38 -2.12 -14.92 -16.56
C THR A 38 -2.43 -14.62 -15.11
N VAL A 39 -2.81 -13.37 -14.82
CA VAL A 39 -3.12 -12.88 -13.46
C VAL A 39 -4.59 -12.56 -13.37
N GLY A 40 -5.29 -13.18 -12.41
CA GLY A 40 -6.67 -12.86 -12.06
C GLY A 40 -6.74 -11.72 -11.05
N LEU A 41 -7.40 -10.62 -11.41
CA LEU A 41 -7.57 -9.42 -10.59
C LEU A 41 -8.99 -9.35 -10.04
N GLU A 42 -9.16 -8.72 -8.87
CA GLU A 42 -10.45 -8.56 -8.21
C GLU A 42 -11.36 -7.52 -8.87
N LEU A 43 -10.81 -6.60 -9.63
CA LEU A 43 -11.53 -5.52 -10.30
C LEU A 43 -11.04 -5.35 -11.74
N ASP A 44 -11.89 -4.75 -12.58
CA ASP A 44 -11.46 -4.24 -13.88
C ASP A 44 -10.71 -2.91 -13.71
N ILE A 45 -9.80 -2.62 -14.61
CA ILE A 45 -8.95 -1.44 -14.56
C ILE A 45 -9.72 -0.26 -15.18
N PRO A 46 -9.91 0.85 -14.44
CA PRO A 46 -10.72 1.97 -14.91
C PRO A 46 -10.02 2.81 -16.00
N GLY A 47 -8.70 2.73 -16.07
CA GLY A 47 -7.87 3.50 -16.98
C GLY A 47 -6.51 3.85 -16.37
N PHE A 48 -5.72 4.62 -17.13
CA PHE A 48 -4.38 5.01 -16.71
C PHE A 48 -4.12 6.52 -16.75
N ASP A 49 -5.03 7.33 -17.28
CA ASP A 49 -4.84 8.78 -17.29
C ASP A 49 -5.08 9.36 -15.89
N PRO A 50 -4.06 9.93 -15.22
CA PRO A 50 -4.20 10.49 -13.88
C PRO A 50 -5.22 11.62 -13.79
N LEU A 51 -5.53 12.29 -14.89
CA LEU A 51 -6.58 13.32 -14.92
C LEU A 51 -7.97 12.70 -14.71
N LYS A 52 -8.20 11.47 -15.19
CA LYS A 52 -9.50 10.78 -15.20
C LYS A 52 -9.65 9.77 -14.07
N VAL A 53 -8.56 9.11 -13.68
CA VAL A 53 -8.54 8.11 -12.63
C VAL A 53 -8.03 8.73 -11.35
N GLY A 54 -8.91 9.02 -10.41
CA GLY A 54 -8.54 9.74 -9.17
C GLY A 54 -7.89 8.88 -8.11
N VAL A 55 -8.22 7.58 -8.07
CA VAL A 55 -7.69 6.60 -7.11
C VAL A 55 -7.45 5.30 -7.86
N TYR A 56 -6.23 4.80 -7.79
CA TYR A 56 -5.92 3.45 -8.25
C TYR A 56 -6.15 2.45 -7.12
N ASP A 57 -6.96 1.43 -7.39
CA ASP A 57 -7.03 0.23 -6.56
C ASP A 57 -5.81 -0.67 -6.81
N THR A 58 -5.73 -1.78 -6.09
CA THR A 58 -4.61 -2.72 -6.21
C THR A 58 -4.50 -3.32 -7.62
N ALA A 59 -5.64 -3.56 -8.29
CA ALA A 59 -5.65 -4.07 -9.67
C ALA A 59 -5.04 -3.05 -10.66
N ALA A 60 -5.45 -1.77 -10.55
CA ALA A 60 -4.91 -0.71 -11.39
C ALA A 60 -3.43 -0.44 -11.11
N LEU A 61 -2.99 -0.47 -9.84
CA LEU A 61 -1.57 -0.35 -9.48
C LEU A 61 -0.74 -1.52 -10.00
N THR A 62 -1.28 -2.75 -9.93
CA THR A 62 -0.63 -3.96 -10.49
C THR A 62 -0.42 -3.83 -12.01
N ALA A 63 -1.43 -3.35 -12.75
CA ALA A 63 -1.30 -3.10 -14.17
C ALA A 63 -0.35 -1.92 -14.48
N SER A 64 -0.41 -0.87 -13.67
CA SER A 64 0.43 0.32 -13.79
C SER A 64 1.91 -0.02 -13.62
N SER A 65 2.27 -0.87 -12.65
CA SER A 65 3.67 -1.28 -12.41
C SER A 65 4.29 -2.07 -13.56
N ALA A 66 3.47 -2.66 -14.43
CA ALA A 66 3.95 -3.33 -15.63
C ALA A 66 4.19 -2.37 -16.81
N ILE A 67 3.43 -1.26 -16.88
CA ILE A 67 3.45 -0.34 -18.03
C ILE A 67 4.34 0.89 -17.78
N PHE A 68 4.43 1.32 -16.54
CA PHE A 68 5.12 2.56 -16.16
C PHE A 68 6.21 2.30 -15.13
N ASP A 69 7.29 3.05 -15.24
CA ASP A 69 8.20 3.28 -14.12
C ASP A 69 7.84 4.56 -13.37
N THR A 70 8.47 4.73 -12.22
CA THR A 70 8.40 5.92 -11.36
C THR A 70 9.80 6.46 -11.07
N LEU A 71 9.94 7.60 -10.38
CA LEU A 71 11.28 8.11 -10.07
C LEU A 71 12.01 7.19 -9.10
N THR A 72 11.31 6.64 -8.12
CA THR A 72 11.85 5.69 -7.14
C THR A 72 10.95 4.47 -7.07
N THR A 73 11.51 3.32 -6.75
CA THR A 73 10.74 2.14 -6.32
C THR A 73 10.87 1.95 -4.80
N LEU A 74 10.20 0.94 -4.24
CA LEU A 74 10.27 0.61 -2.81
C LEU A 74 10.80 -0.81 -2.63
N ASP A 75 11.67 -1.00 -1.65
CA ASP A 75 12.05 -2.35 -1.21
C ASP A 75 10.95 -2.99 -0.34
N ALA A 76 11.19 -4.23 0.09
CA ALA A 76 10.25 -5.00 0.91
C ALA A 76 9.94 -4.36 2.28
N ASN A 77 10.69 -3.37 2.71
CA ASN A 77 10.50 -2.62 3.96
C ASN A 77 9.91 -1.22 3.70
N GLY A 78 9.57 -0.89 2.45
CA GLY A 78 9.04 0.41 2.05
C GLY A 78 10.10 1.51 1.92
N LYS A 79 11.40 1.15 1.91
CA LYS A 79 12.46 2.12 1.75
C LYS A 79 12.65 2.48 0.27
N PRO A 80 12.73 3.78 -0.10
CA PRO A 80 12.95 4.21 -1.48
C PRO A 80 14.25 3.67 -2.06
N GLN A 81 14.17 3.14 -3.27
CA GLN A 81 15.27 2.63 -4.07
C GLN A 81 15.31 3.33 -5.42
N PRO A 82 16.49 3.44 -6.07
CA PRO A 82 16.62 4.01 -7.40
C PRO A 82 15.80 3.26 -8.45
N GLU A 83 15.11 4.02 -9.33
CA GLU A 83 14.44 3.51 -10.52
C GLU A 83 14.76 4.44 -11.71
N LEU A 84 13.86 5.35 -12.13
CA LEU A 84 14.20 6.38 -13.13
C LEU A 84 15.11 7.48 -12.56
N ALA A 85 15.07 7.72 -11.25
CA ALA A 85 16.07 8.53 -10.57
C ALA A 85 17.18 7.63 -10.00
N LEU A 86 18.43 7.97 -10.27
CA LEU A 86 19.61 7.28 -9.76
C LEU A 86 19.98 7.71 -8.34
N SER A 87 19.68 8.95 -7.99
CA SER A 87 19.92 9.54 -6.68
C SER A 87 19.05 10.77 -6.44
N TRP A 88 18.95 11.16 -5.18
CA TRP A 88 18.23 12.37 -4.76
C TRP A 88 18.83 12.97 -3.49
N SER A 89 18.61 14.27 -3.30
CA SER A 89 19.03 15.01 -2.11
C SER A 89 18.01 16.09 -1.74
N PRO A 90 17.74 16.30 -0.44
CA PRO A 90 16.91 17.39 0.05
C PRO A 90 17.72 18.67 0.27
N SER A 91 17.00 19.81 0.36
CA SER A 91 17.46 20.99 1.12
C SER A 91 17.37 20.74 2.63
N GLU A 92 18.03 21.59 3.43
CA GLU A 92 18.03 21.48 4.90
C GLU A 92 16.61 21.53 5.51
N ASP A 93 15.70 22.28 4.88
CA ASP A 93 14.31 22.43 5.31
C ASP A 93 13.34 21.41 4.71
N PHE A 94 13.83 20.43 3.93
CA PHE A 94 13.04 19.41 3.22
C PHE A 94 11.96 19.96 2.28
N LYS A 95 12.08 21.23 1.85
CA LYS A 95 11.15 21.84 0.90
C LYS A 95 11.62 21.76 -0.55
N THR A 96 12.90 21.54 -0.78
CA THR A 96 13.45 21.35 -2.11
C THR A 96 14.10 19.97 -2.22
N TRP A 97 13.75 19.22 -3.27
CA TRP A 97 14.31 17.91 -3.56
C TRP A 97 14.89 17.89 -4.97
N THR A 98 16.16 17.52 -5.09
CA THR A 98 16.84 17.37 -6.38
C THR A 98 17.01 15.90 -6.71
N PHE A 99 16.52 15.47 -7.89
CA PHE A 99 16.65 14.11 -8.41
C PHE A 99 17.55 14.08 -9.63
N LYS A 100 18.48 13.13 -9.70
CA LYS A 100 19.32 12.86 -10.87
C LYS A 100 18.74 11.66 -11.62
N LEU A 101 18.39 11.88 -12.89
CA LEU A 101 17.68 10.90 -13.72
C LEU A 101 18.63 9.91 -14.41
N ARG A 102 18.10 8.75 -14.76
CA ARG A 102 18.76 7.72 -15.55
C ARG A 102 18.83 8.15 -17.01
N PRO A 103 20.03 8.18 -17.63
CA PRO A 103 20.16 8.51 -19.04
C PRO A 103 19.70 7.36 -19.94
N GLY A 104 19.31 7.70 -21.18
CA GLY A 104 19.04 6.72 -22.25
C GLY A 104 17.72 5.95 -22.15
N VAL A 105 16.86 6.27 -21.17
CA VAL A 105 15.52 5.66 -21.05
C VAL A 105 14.61 6.19 -22.16
N LYS A 106 13.77 5.30 -22.72
CA LYS A 106 12.78 5.62 -23.75
C LYS A 106 11.38 5.25 -23.30
N PHE A 107 10.41 6.03 -23.75
CA PHE A 107 9.02 5.61 -23.72
C PHE A 107 8.72 4.50 -24.72
N HIS A 108 7.61 3.79 -24.56
CA HIS A 108 7.16 2.73 -25.48
C HIS A 108 6.93 3.23 -26.92
N ASP A 109 6.72 4.52 -27.12
CA ASP A 109 6.59 5.15 -28.44
C ASP A 109 7.95 5.55 -29.05
N GLY A 110 9.06 5.19 -28.40
CA GLY A 110 10.42 5.47 -28.83
C GLY A 110 10.93 6.88 -28.50
N THR A 111 10.08 7.77 -27.99
CA THR A 111 10.51 9.11 -27.56
C THR A 111 11.38 9.05 -26.30
N PRO A 112 12.35 9.97 -26.12
CA PRO A 112 13.25 9.94 -24.97
C PRO A 112 12.52 10.37 -23.69
N PHE A 113 12.84 9.67 -22.59
CA PHE A 113 12.52 10.14 -21.24
C PHE A 113 13.64 11.07 -20.75
N ASN A 114 13.28 12.26 -20.30
CA ASN A 114 14.17 13.24 -19.70
C ASN A 114 13.41 14.14 -18.72
N ALA A 115 14.10 15.09 -18.11
CA ALA A 115 13.52 15.98 -17.11
C ALA A 115 12.37 16.85 -17.67
N GLU A 116 12.45 17.32 -18.91
CA GLU A 116 11.37 18.08 -19.54
C GLU A 116 10.13 17.21 -19.80
N ALA A 117 10.31 15.97 -20.24
CA ALA A 117 9.21 15.02 -20.42
C ALA A 117 8.51 14.71 -19.07
N TYR A 118 9.28 14.56 -17.98
CA TYR A 118 8.73 14.39 -16.65
C TYR A 118 7.97 15.64 -16.19
N LYS A 119 8.58 16.82 -16.32
CA LYS A 119 7.98 18.10 -15.96
C LYS A 119 6.65 18.33 -16.68
N ALA A 120 6.57 17.97 -17.97
CA ALA A 120 5.34 18.08 -18.75
C ALA A 120 4.18 17.26 -18.15
N ASN A 121 4.45 16.07 -17.56
CA ASN A 121 3.44 15.29 -16.82
C ASN A 121 2.92 16.04 -15.60
N PHE A 122 3.84 16.61 -14.81
CA PHE A 122 3.47 17.36 -13.62
C PHE A 122 2.66 18.62 -13.98
N ASP A 123 3.12 19.41 -14.96
CA ASP A 123 2.45 20.62 -15.40
C ASP A 123 1.02 20.33 -15.89
N ARG A 124 0.85 19.23 -16.66
CA ARG A 124 -0.47 18.77 -17.09
C ARG A 124 -1.40 18.42 -15.91
N GLN A 125 -0.88 17.79 -14.88
CA GLN A 125 -1.66 17.45 -13.68
C GLN A 125 -1.97 18.70 -12.84
N LYS A 126 -1.07 19.66 -12.79
CA LYS A 126 -1.18 20.89 -12.00
C LYS A 126 -2.08 21.95 -12.64
N ASP A 127 -2.27 21.91 -13.96
CA ASP A 127 -3.11 22.86 -14.68
C ASP A 127 -4.58 22.75 -14.22
N PRO A 128 -5.16 23.83 -13.62
CA PRO A 128 -6.54 23.82 -13.15
C PRO A 128 -7.56 23.55 -14.26
N ALA A 129 -7.26 23.88 -15.51
CA ALA A 129 -8.13 23.64 -16.66
C ALA A 129 -8.38 22.13 -16.88
N ASN A 130 -7.41 21.29 -16.52
CA ASN A 130 -7.49 19.84 -16.66
C ASN A 130 -8.32 19.15 -15.57
N LYS A 131 -8.70 19.86 -14.50
CA LYS A 131 -9.53 19.36 -13.39
C LYS A 131 -9.05 17.99 -12.88
N CYS A 132 -7.72 17.82 -12.69
CA CYS A 132 -7.13 16.55 -12.31
C CYS A 132 -7.78 15.99 -11.04
N ARG A 133 -8.25 14.75 -11.11
CA ARG A 133 -8.69 14.03 -9.91
C ARG A 133 -7.53 13.73 -8.94
N CYS A 134 -6.30 13.86 -9.42
CA CYS A 134 -5.06 13.73 -8.68
C CYS A 134 -4.70 14.96 -7.82
N ALA A 135 -5.40 16.08 -7.95
CA ALA A 135 -5.03 17.39 -7.36
C ALA A 135 -4.68 17.31 -5.86
N PHE A 136 -5.39 16.48 -5.11
CA PHE A 136 -5.11 16.27 -3.69
C PHE A 136 -3.68 15.71 -3.45
N TYR A 137 -3.27 14.71 -4.22
CA TYR A 137 -1.99 14.00 -4.03
C TYR A 137 -0.77 14.86 -4.40
N ILE A 138 -0.94 15.80 -5.32
CA ILE A 138 0.12 16.72 -5.74
C ILE A 138 0.01 18.10 -5.08
N SER A 139 -0.91 18.27 -4.12
CA SER A 139 -1.24 19.57 -3.52
C SER A 139 -0.06 20.23 -2.81
N ASN A 140 0.82 19.42 -2.19
CA ASN A 140 2.02 19.91 -1.52
C ASN A 140 3.15 20.34 -2.48
N ILE A 141 3.10 19.91 -3.75
CA ILE A 141 4.13 20.30 -4.73
C ILE A 141 3.79 21.67 -5.28
N ASN A 142 4.67 22.63 -5.09
CA ASN A 142 4.51 23.98 -5.65
C ASN A 142 4.81 23.98 -7.16
N ASN A 143 6.01 23.54 -7.54
CA ASN A 143 6.43 23.37 -8.92
C ASN A 143 7.52 22.30 -9.07
N VAL A 144 7.74 21.90 -10.33
CA VAL A 144 8.85 21.04 -10.74
C VAL A 144 9.65 21.80 -11.80
N GLN A 145 10.97 21.81 -11.67
CA GLN A 145 11.90 22.43 -12.62
C GLN A 145 12.78 21.36 -13.27
N ALA A 146 13.18 21.61 -14.50
CA ALA A 146 14.12 20.79 -15.28
C ALA A 146 15.30 21.68 -15.69
N PRO A 147 16.28 21.96 -14.81
CA PRO A 147 17.39 22.85 -15.10
C PRO A 147 18.33 22.31 -16.18
N ASP A 148 18.36 20.99 -16.35
CA ASP A 148 19.06 20.28 -17.41
C ASP A 148 18.31 19.00 -17.79
N GLU A 149 18.80 18.28 -18.79
CA GLU A 149 18.13 17.08 -19.33
C GLU A 149 17.90 15.95 -18.31
N LEU A 150 18.77 15.84 -17.31
CA LEU A 150 18.80 14.72 -16.35
C LEU A 150 18.61 15.17 -14.89
N THR A 151 18.16 16.40 -14.65
CA THR A 151 17.94 16.91 -13.30
C THR A 151 16.52 17.42 -13.14
N LEU A 152 15.83 16.91 -12.10
CA LEU A 152 14.55 17.45 -11.64
C LEU A 152 14.74 18.13 -10.29
N VAL A 153 14.11 19.28 -10.10
CA VAL A 153 14.04 19.98 -8.83
C VAL A 153 12.59 20.21 -8.46
N TYR A 154 12.16 19.56 -7.39
CA TYR A 154 10.85 19.76 -6.77
C TYR A 154 10.92 20.85 -5.72
N ASN A 155 9.99 21.79 -5.76
CA ASN A 155 9.77 22.75 -4.70
C ASN A 155 8.41 22.47 -4.04
N LEU A 156 8.43 22.22 -2.73
CA LEU A 156 7.27 21.88 -1.92
C LEU A 156 6.76 23.11 -1.17
N LYS A 157 5.46 23.14 -0.86
CA LYS A 157 4.86 24.16 0.01
C LYS A 157 5.26 23.93 1.47
N ASP A 158 5.09 22.70 1.92
CA ASP A 158 5.39 22.24 3.27
C ASP A 158 6.54 21.23 3.24
N PRO A 159 7.37 21.17 4.28
CA PRO A 159 8.44 20.18 4.37
C PRO A 159 7.92 18.75 4.20
N SER A 160 8.73 17.86 3.63
CA SER A 160 8.40 16.44 3.49
C SER A 160 9.67 15.60 3.48
N VAL A 161 10.06 15.06 4.63
CA VAL A 161 11.25 14.22 4.77
C VAL A 161 11.13 12.90 4.01
N ASN A 162 9.90 12.44 3.76
CA ASN A 162 9.60 11.19 3.06
C ASN A 162 9.31 11.36 1.57
N PHE A 163 9.55 12.54 1.00
CA PHE A 163 9.18 12.85 -0.38
C PHE A 163 9.64 11.81 -1.42
N PRO A 164 10.85 11.19 -1.32
CA PRO A 164 11.25 10.13 -2.25
C PRO A 164 10.30 8.92 -2.27
N SER A 165 9.62 8.58 -1.17
CA SER A 165 8.61 7.52 -1.15
C SER A 165 7.33 7.94 -1.88
N LEU A 166 7.03 9.24 -1.94
CA LEU A 166 5.82 9.77 -2.58
C LEU A 166 5.92 9.83 -4.11
N VAL A 167 7.12 9.66 -4.66
CA VAL A 167 7.36 9.60 -6.10
C VAL A 167 7.68 8.17 -6.58
N SER A 168 7.20 7.16 -5.81
CA SER A 168 7.30 5.72 -6.12
C SER A 168 5.96 5.16 -6.63
N TYR A 169 5.97 3.89 -7.06
CA TYR A 169 4.78 3.18 -7.52
C TYR A 169 3.64 3.12 -6.47
N ALA A 170 3.95 3.25 -5.20
CA ALA A 170 2.94 3.30 -4.14
C ALA A 170 2.13 4.61 -4.14
N SER A 171 2.59 5.62 -4.86
CA SER A 171 1.88 6.87 -5.06
C SER A 171 1.18 6.89 -6.43
N GLN A 172 -0.12 7.09 -6.40
CA GLN A 172 -1.02 6.94 -7.55
C GLN A 172 -0.72 7.86 -8.74
N ASN A 173 0.09 8.92 -8.55
CA ASN A 173 0.33 9.93 -9.57
C ASN A 173 1.81 10.04 -9.98
N SER A 174 2.61 9.06 -9.60
CA SER A 174 4.05 9.04 -9.85
C SER A 174 4.43 8.31 -11.13
N ALA A 175 3.50 7.61 -11.76
CA ALA A 175 3.71 6.94 -13.05
C ALA A 175 4.09 7.95 -14.13
N VAL A 176 5.11 7.61 -14.93
CA VAL A 176 5.65 8.51 -15.96
C VAL A 176 5.04 8.20 -17.32
N HIS A 177 4.26 9.14 -17.83
CA HIS A 177 3.51 9.04 -19.08
C HIS A 177 4.20 9.76 -20.24
N SER A 178 4.16 9.21 -21.46
CA SER A 178 4.70 9.87 -22.65
C SER A 178 3.92 11.16 -22.99
N PRO A 179 4.57 12.34 -22.97
CA PRO A 179 3.92 13.59 -23.40
C PRO A 179 3.50 13.57 -24.87
N THR A 180 4.24 12.91 -25.73
CA THR A 180 3.90 12.73 -27.14
C THR A 180 2.61 11.92 -27.28
N ALA A 181 2.50 10.82 -26.55
CA ALA A 181 1.35 9.94 -26.66
C ALA A 181 0.06 10.57 -26.13
N TRP A 182 0.07 11.21 -24.94
CA TRP A 182 -1.17 11.79 -24.43
C TRP A 182 -1.61 13.04 -25.19
N LYS A 183 -0.67 13.80 -25.81
CA LYS A 183 -1.03 14.90 -26.72
C LYS A 183 -1.67 14.38 -28.01
N ALA A 184 -1.14 13.30 -28.58
CA ALA A 184 -1.64 12.73 -29.83
C ALA A 184 -2.98 12.01 -29.66
N LYS A 185 -3.19 11.30 -28.55
CA LYS A 185 -4.35 10.44 -28.32
C LYS A 185 -5.52 11.15 -27.61
N GLY A 186 -5.28 12.28 -26.95
CA GLY A 186 -6.31 12.99 -26.20
C GLY A 186 -7.03 12.06 -25.19
N ASP A 187 -8.35 12.00 -25.28
CA ASP A 187 -9.18 11.19 -24.39
C ASP A 187 -8.95 9.68 -24.51
N ASP A 188 -8.53 9.20 -25.68
CA ASP A 188 -8.23 7.78 -25.91
C ASP A 188 -6.98 7.33 -25.15
N TYR A 189 -6.14 8.25 -24.68
CA TYR A 189 -4.95 7.95 -23.89
C TYR A 189 -5.28 7.12 -22.63
N ASN A 190 -6.43 7.38 -22.02
CA ASN A 190 -6.87 6.64 -20.83
C ASN A 190 -6.91 5.11 -21.03
N ARG A 191 -7.17 4.67 -22.26
CA ARG A 191 -7.24 3.25 -22.64
C ARG A 191 -6.04 2.79 -23.47
N ASN A 192 -5.16 3.70 -23.89
CA ASN A 192 -3.99 3.44 -24.70
C ASN A 192 -2.74 4.05 -24.06
N PRO A 193 -2.36 3.61 -22.84
CA PRO A 193 -1.24 4.17 -22.09
C PRO A 193 0.09 3.93 -22.82
N VAL A 194 1.01 4.86 -22.62
CA VAL A 194 2.40 4.78 -23.07
C VAL A 194 3.30 5.24 -21.95
N GLY A 195 4.04 4.30 -21.35
CA GLY A 195 4.99 4.51 -20.27
C GLY A 195 6.42 4.19 -20.67
N THR A 196 7.27 4.00 -19.67
CA THR A 196 8.67 3.59 -19.80
C THR A 196 8.90 2.16 -19.30
N GLY A 197 7.87 1.50 -18.80
CA GLY A 197 7.94 0.26 -18.03
C GLY A 197 8.33 -0.99 -18.82
N PRO A 198 8.42 -2.13 -18.12
CA PRO A 198 8.91 -3.39 -18.67
C PRO A 198 7.99 -4.05 -19.71
N TYR A 199 6.71 -3.64 -19.79
CA TYR A 199 5.74 -4.19 -20.73
C TYR A 199 4.96 -3.11 -21.45
N ILE A 200 4.61 -3.38 -22.69
CA ILE A 200 3.85 -2.51 -23.60
C ILE A 200 2.43 -3.05 -23.72
N LEU A 201 1.42 -2.19 -23.66
CA LEU A 201 0.03 -2.57 -23.90
C LEU A 201 -0.15 -3.00 -25.36
N LYS A 202 -0.56 -4.26 -25.58
CA LYS A 202 -0.88 -4.81 -26.88
C LYS A 202 -2.35 -4.70 -27.22
N SER A 203 -3.21 -5.09 -26.27
CA SER A 203 -4.67 -5.00 -26.42
C SER A 203 -5.35 -4.94 -25.06
N TRP A 204 -6.51 -4.31 -25.03
CA TRP A 204 -7.33 -4.21 -23.82
C TRP A 204 -8.82 -4.22 -24.18
N THR A 205 -9.51 -5.27 -23.77
CA THR A 205 -10.97 -5.38 -23.81
C THR A 205 -11.51 -5.26 -22.40
N ALA A 206 -12.24 -4.17 -22.13
CA ALA A 206 -12.81 -3.91 -20.81
C ALA A 206 -13.72 -5.06 -20.36
N GLY A 207 -13.61 -5.47 -19.10
CA GLY A 207 -14.35 -6.59 -18.52
C GLY A 207 -13.89 -7.99 -18.96
N ASP A 208 -12.93 -8.11 -19.90
CA ASP A 208 -12.42 -9.40 -20.36
C ASP A 208 -10.94 -9.56 -20.03
N ARG A 209 -10.06 -8.84 -20.70
CA ARG A 209 -8.61 -8.98 -20.50
C ARG A 209 -7.79 -7.81 -21.02
N MET A 210 -6.63 -7.64 -20.41
CA MET A 210 -5.55 -6.79 -20.91
C MET A 210 -4.33 -7.67 -21.24
N ILE A 211 -3.73 -7.48 -22.42
CA ILE A 211 -2.55 -8.20 -22.88
C ILE A 211 -1.39 -7.21 -22.97
N LEU A 212 -0.32 -7.53 -22.27
CA LEU A 212 0.93 -6.78 -22.24
C LEU A 212 2.04 -7.65 -22.84
N GLU A 213 2.89 -7.08 -23.69
CA GLU A 213 4.06 -7.74 -24.30
C GLU A 213 5.35 -7.12 -23.77
N LYS A 214 6.39 -7.94 -23.61
CA LYS A 214 7.71 -7.49 -23.11
C LYS A 214 8.24 -6.33 -23.93
N ASN A 215 8.71 -5.29 -23.25
CA ASN A 215 9.38 -4.16 -23.88
C ASN A 215 10.83 -4.52 -24.22
N PRO A 216 11.22 -4.64 -25.51
CA PRO A 216 12.57 -5.02 -25.91
C PRO A 216 13.60 -3.93 -25.60
N ASP A 217 13.16 -2.67 -25.48
CA ASP A 217 14.00 -1.50 -25.21
C ASP A 217 14.00 -1.09 -23.73
N TYR A 218 13.44 -1.95 -22.84
CA TYR A 218 13.43 -1.65 -21.40
C TYR A 218 14.85 -1.52 -20.85
N TRP A 219 15.09 -0.52 -20.04
CA TRP A 219 16.43 -0.21 -19.50
C TRP A 219 16.98 -1.31 -18.58
N ASP A 220 16.14 -2.13 -17.93
CA ASP A 220 16.52 -3.26 -17.05
C ASP A 220 15.99 -4.61 -17.62
N LYS A 221 15.97 -4.77 -18.95
CA LYS A 221 15.35 -5.89 -19.67
C LYS A 221 15.87 -7.26 -19.30
N ASP A 222 17.09 -7.36 -18.81
CA ASP A 222 17.72 -8.65 -18.46
C ASP A 222 17.09 -9.27 -17.21
N LYS A 223 16.34 -8.50 -16.44
CA LYS A 223 15.58 -8.94 -15.27
C LYS A 223 14.09 -9.20 -15.56
N ILE A 224 13.66 -9.12 -16.81
CA ILE A 224 12.28 -9.35 -17.26
C ILE A 224 12.21 -10.69 -17.96
N TYR A 225 11.44 -11.62 -17.41
CA TYR A 225 11.46 -13.01 -17.84
C TYR A 225 10.31 -13.39 -18.76
N PHE A 226 9.05 -13.02 -18.45
CA PHE A 226 7.92 -13.36 -19.32
C PHE A 226 7.90 -12.53 -20.61
N ASP A 227 7.51 -13.16 -21.71
CA ASP A 227 7.26 -12.46 -22.98
C ASP A 227 5.92 -11.76 -22.98
N ARG A 228 4.95 -12.27 -22.20
CA ARG A 228 3.58 -11.77 -22.14
C ARG A 228 2.98 -11.88 -20.75
N ILE A 229 2.26 -10.82 -20.36
CA ILE A 229 1.37 -10.82 -19.20
C ILE A 229 -0.07 -10.65 -19.70
N THR A 230 -0.98 -11.48 -19.19
CA THR A 230 -2.43 -11.29 -19.36
C THR A 230 -3.04 -10.96 -18.01
N LEU A 231 -3.69 -9.81 -17.89
CA LEU A 231 -4.45 -9.40 -16.72
C LEU A 231 -5.94 -9.64 -16.99
N LYS A 232 -6.62 -10.35 -16.09
CA LYS A 232 -7.99 -10.81 -16.28
C LYS A 232 -8.84 -10.37 -15.07
N PRO A 233 -9.85 -9.49 -15.22
CA PRO A 233 -10.73 -9.14 -14.14
C PRO A 233 -11.64 -10.34 -13.81
N LEU A 234 -11.59 -10.80 -12.59
CA LEU A 234 -12.39 -11.90 -12.02
C LEU A 234 -12.93 -11.43 -10.65
N PRO A 235 -13.99 -10.61 -10.62
CA PRO A 235 -14.45 -9.97 -9.39
C PRO A 235 -14.97 -10.94 -8.32
N ASP A 236 -15.62 -12.03 -8.74
CA ASP A 236 -16.09 -13.04 -7.80
C ASP A 236 -14.94 -13.91 -7.29
N ALA A 237 -14.70 -13.89 -5.98
CA ALA A 237 -13.57 -14.56 -5.35
C ALA A 237 -13.59 -16.09 -5.53
N GLN A 238 -14.77 -16.73 -5.58
CA GLN A 238 -14.88 -18.16 -5.78
C GLN A 238 -14.54 -18.54 -7.23
N SER A 239 -15.07 -17.79 -8.19
CA SER A 239 -14.75 -17.96 -9.61
C SER A 239 -13.26 -17.71 -9.88
N ARG A 240 -12.68 -16.68 -9.25
CA ARG A 240 -11.25 -16.35 -9.35
C ARG A 240 -10.39 -17.49 -8.82
N PHE A 241 -10.74 -18.06 -7.66
CA PHE A 241 -10.03 -19.20 -7.10
C PHE A 241 -10.22 -20.47 -7.94
N ALA A 242 -11.41 -20.73 -8.48
CA ALA A 242 -11.67 -21.86 -9.37
C ALA A 242 -10.85 -21.77 -10.67
N SER A 243 -10.69 -20.56 -11.24
CA SER A 243 -9.83 -20.33 -12.42
C SER A 243 -8.35 -20.63 -12.14
N LEU A 244 -7.87 -20.33 -10.92
CA LEU A 244 -6.52 -20.73 -10.49
C LEU A 244 -6.39 -22.25 -10.37
N GLN A 245 -7.36 -22.93 -9.75
CA GLN A 245 -7.34 -24.38 -9.57
C GLN A 245 -7.40 -25.15 -10.91
N SER A 246 -8.12 -24.61 -11.90
CA SER A 246 -8.18 -25.20 -13.25
C SER A 246 -6.95 -24.91 -14.11
N GLY A 247 -6.09 -23.97 -13.68
CA GLY A 247 -4.93 -23.51 -14.47
C GLY A 247 -5.30 -22.51 -15.57
N GLU A 248 -6.50 -21.95 -15.58
CA GLU A 248 -6.89 -20.86 -16.49
C GLU A 248 -6.12 -19.57 -16.18
N VAL A 249 -5.86 -19.32 -14.90
CA VAL A 249 -4.94 -18.27 -14.44
C VAL A 249 -3.80 -18.88 -13.62
N ASP A 250 -2.65 -18.23 -13.60
CA ASP A 250 -1.45 -18.68 -12.92
C ASP A 250 -1.29 -18.09 -11.53
N LEU A 251 -1.91 -16.95 -11.31
CA LEU A 251 -1.77 -16.13 -10.13
C LEU A 251 -3.06 -15.34 -9.92
N ILE A 252 -3.51 -15.24 -8.68
CA ILE A 252 -4.63 -14.38 -8.30
C ILE A 252 -4.25 -13.47 -7.12
N TRP A 253 -4.86 -12.31 -7.08
CA TRP A 253 -4.90 -11.45 -5.89
C TRP A 253 -6.09 -11.85 -5.02
N ASP A 254 -5.91 -11.79 -3.69
CA ASP A 254 -6.98 -12.01 -2.74
C ASP A 254 -6.75 -11.24 -1.43
N ASP A 255 -7.75 -11.19 -0.56
CA ASP A 255 -7.67 -10.58 0.76
C ASP A 255 -8.22 -11.52 1.85
N GLU A 256 -8.08 -11.10 3.11
CA GLU A 256 -8.50 -11.89 4.27
C GLU A 256 -10.00 -12.25 4.29
N PHE A 257 -10.83 -11.59 3.47
CA PHE A 257 -12.26 -11.90 3.38
C PHE A 257 -12.54 -13.14 2.52
N SER A 258 -11.54 -13.62 1.79
CA SER A 258 -11.56 -14.91 1.09
C SER A 258 -10.92 -16.03 1.92
N ALA A 259 -11.11 -16.00 3.24
CA ALA A 259 -10.43 -16.90 4.19
C ALA A 259 -10.54 -18.38 3.81
N ASP A 260 -11.71 -18.84 3.34
CA ASP A 260 -11.92 -20.24 2.93
C ASP A 260 -11.02 -20.61 1.73
N ASN A 261 -10.90 -19.73 0.72
CA ASN A 261 -10.05 -19.95 -0.44
C ASN A 261 -8.57 -19.97 -0.03
N ILE A 262 -8.14 -19.05 0.83
CA ILE A 262 -6.78 -18.98 1.33
C ILE A 262 -6.42 -20.23 2.14
N GLN A 263 -7.30 -20.69 3.04
CA GLN A 263 -7.10 -21.92 3.84
C GLN A 263 -7.08 -23.17 2.96
N ARG A 264 -7.88 -23.22 1.90
CA ARG A 264 -7.84 -24.31 0.90
C ARG A 264 -6.53 -24.29 0.12
N ALA A 265 -6.08 -23.11 -0.33
CA ALA A 265 -4.82 -22.96 -1.04
C ALA A 265 -3.60 -23.36 -0.19
N GLN A 266 -3.60 -23.03 1.10
CA GLN A 266 -2.53 -23.44 2.04
C GLN A 266 -2.39 -24.95 2.21
N LYS A 267 -3.44 -25.72 1.90
CA LYS A 267 -3.47 -27.19 1.98
C LYS A 267 -3.18 -27.86 0.64
N ASP A 268 -3.12 -27.11 -0.46
CA ASP A 268 -2.90 -27.64 -1.81
C ASP A 268 -1.43 -27.47 -2.20
N SER A 269 -0.70 -28.58 -2.34
CA SER A 269 0.73 -28.58 -2.72
C SER A 269 1.00 -28.05 -4.12
N LYS A 270 -0.02 -27.89 -4.97
CA LYS A 270 0.10 -27.30 -6.31
C LYS A 270 0.05 -25.78 -6.30
N LEU A 271 -0.28 -25.20 -5.15
CA LEU A 271 -0.43 -23.76 -4.97
C LEU A 271 0.61 -23.21 -3.97
N THR A 272 0.93 -21.94 -4.10
CA THR A 272 1.75 -21.19 -3.15
C THR A 272 0.97 -19.96 -2.70
N VAL A 273 0.83 -19.78 -1.39
CA VAL A 273 0.20 -18.61 -0.80
C VAL A 273 1.29 -17.64 -0.37
N HIS A 274 1.32 -16.47 -0.99
CA HIS A 274 2.19 -15.36 -0.62
C HIS A 274 1.39 -14.40 0.25
N THR A 275 1.90 -14.10 1.45
CA THR A 275 1.24 -13.19 2.41
C THR A 275 2.04 -11.92 2.53
N TYR A 276 1.38 -10.78 2.35
CA TYR A 276 1.96 -9.46 2.44
C TYR A 276 1.30 -8.67 3.58
N ALA A 277 2.11 -8.29 4.58
CA ALA A 277 1.63 -7.46 5.66
C ALA A 277 1.52 -6.01 5.18
N GLY A 278 0.33 -5.44 5.27
CA GLY A 278 0.11 -4.03 4.99
C GLY A 278 0.70 -3.13 6.07
N SER A 279 0.97 -1.88 5.72
CA SER A 279 1.48 -0.86 6.66
C SER A 279 0.38 -0.13 7.41
N GLY A 280 -0.88 -0.30 7.02
CA GLY A 280 -2.04 0.37 7.58
C GLY A 280 -3.02 -0.59 8.27
N ALA A 281 -4.16 -0.04 8.66
CA ALA A 281 -5.24 -0.78 9.31
C ALA A 281 -6.63 -0.36 8.77
N ALA A 282 -7.56 -1.30 8.81
CA ALA A 282 -8.98 -1.02 8.59
C ALA A 282 -9.55 -0.24 9.79
N VAL A 283 -10.32 0.79 9.51
CA VAL A 283 -10.73 1.77 10.50
C VAL A 283 -12.15 2.27 10.26
N TYR A 284 -12.77 2.78 11.31
CA TYR A 284 -14.03 3.51 11.25
C TYR A 284 -13.84 4.90 11.85
N ALA A 285 -14.26 5.91 11.10
CA ALA A 285 -14.22 7.30 11.52
C ALA A 285 -15.54 7.69 12.21
N MET A 286 -15.46 8.28 13.38
CA MET A 286 -16.58 8.88 14.09
C MET A 286 -16.54 10.39 13.89
N ASN A 287 -17.67 11.01 13.53
CA ASN A 287 -17.79 12.46 13.43
C ASN A 287 -17.94 13.07 14.81
N THR A 288 -16.86 13.58 15.38
CA THR A 288 -16.81 14.07 16.77
C THR A 288 -17.64 15.35 17.02
N LYS A 289 -18.23 15.96 16.00
CA LYS A 289 -19.14 17.10 16.13
C LYS A 289 -20.62 16.72 16.08
N THR A 290 -20.92 15.42 15.92
CA THR A 290 -22.29 14.93 15.81
C THR A 290 -22.63 14.03 16.99
N PRO A 291 -23.73 14.28 17.75
CA PRO A 291 -24.17 13.35 18.78
C PRO A 291 -24.42 11.95 18.23
N PRO A 292 -24.13 10.90 19.02
CA PRO A 292 -23.58 10.90 20.36
C PRO A 292 -22.03 10.94 20.41
N PHE A 293 -21.35 11.15 19.28
CA PHE A 293 -19.88 11.11 19.18
C PHE A 293 -19.19 12.41 19.59
N ASP A 294 -19.92 13.44 19.95
CA ASP A 294 -19.43 14.65 20.60
C ASP A 294 -18.94 14.40 22.04
N ASP A 295 -19.37 13.30 22.68
CA ASP A 295 -18.90 12.87 23.99
C ASP A 295 -17.84 11.76 23.87
N VAL A 296 -16.67 12.00 24.47
CA VAL A 296 -15.54 11.04 24.44
C VAL A 296 -15.88 9.72 25.16
N ARG A 297 -16.73 9.74 26.19
CA ARG A 297 -17.15 8.54 26.93
C ARG A 297 -17.87 7.56 26.01
N VAL A 298 -18.72 8.06 25.11
CA VAL A 298 -19.42 7.22 24.12
C VAL A 298 -18.42 6.63 23.15
N ARG A 299 -17.49 7.43 22.61
CA ARG A 299 -16.48 6.92 21.67
C ARG A 299 -15.61 5.84 22.31
N GLN A 300 -15.13 6.09 23.54
CA GLN A 300 -14.35 5.10 24.30
C GLN A 300 -15.15 3.83 24.58
N ALA A 301 -16.40 3.94 24.98
CA ALA A 301 -17.27 2.81 25.24
C ALA A 301 -17.42 1.89 24.00
N LEU A 302 -17.63 2.48 22.83
CA LEU A 302 -17.75 1.71 21.59
C LEU A 302 -16.44 0.98 21.25
N VAL A 303 -15.29 1.62 21.46
CA VAL A 303 -13.97 0.98 21.23
C VAL A 303 -13.73 -0.16 22.22
N MET A 304 -14.04 0.03 23.50
CA MET A 304 -13.86 -0.98 24.54
C MET A 304 -14.83 -2.16 24.42
N ALA A 305 -15.98 -1.97 23.78
CA ALA A 305 -16.95 -3.04 23.51
C ALA A 305 -16.55 -3.97 22.35
N LEU A 306 -15.48 -3.66 21.60
CA LEU A 306 -15.05 -4.44 20.44
C LEU A 306 -14.24 -5.67 20.85
N ASP A 307 -14.84 -6.84 20.77
CA ASP A 307 -14.14 -8.14 20.80
C ASP A 307 -13.56 -8.41 19.40
N ARG A 308 -12.36 -7.87 19.15
CA ARG A 308 -11.70 -7.98 17.84
C ARG A 308 -11.36 -9.41 17.45
N LYS A 309 -11.15 -10.30 18.44
CA LYS A 309 -10.91 -11.73 18.16
C LYS A 309 -12.18 -12.41 17.67
N LYS A 310 -13.32 -12.16 18.32
CA LYS A 310 -14.62 -12.67 17.83
C LYS A 310 -15.00 -12.05 16.49
N MET A 311 -14.70 -10.77 16.27
CA MET A 311 -14.88 -10.15 14.95
C MET A 311 -14.08 -10.89 13.88
N SER A 312 -12.79 -11.13 14.11
CA SER A 312 -11.94 -11.86 13.17
C SER A 312 -12.50 -13.25 12.90
N GLN A 313 -12.91 -13.99 13.95
CA GLN A 313 -13.50 -15.33 13.79
C GLN A 313 -14.79 -15.28 12.96
N ALA A 314 -15.67 -14.31 13.21
CA ALA A 314 -16.97 -14.22 12.55
C ALA A 314 -16.87 -13.71 11.08
N ILE A 315 -15.88 -12.88 10.76
CA ILE A 315 -15.77 -12.20 9.47
C ILE A 315 -14.78 -12.88 8.54
N THR A 316 -13.67 -13.42 9.07
CA THR A 316 -12.53 -13.94 8.30
C THR A 316 -12.02 -15.27 8.79
N ASN A 317 -12.83 -16.07 9.49
CA ASN A 317 -12.44 -17.36 10.06
C ASN A 317 -11.13 -17.29 10.89
N GLY A 318 -10.90 -16.16 11.57
CA GLY A 318 -9.70 -15.92 12.38
C GLY A 318 -8.46 -15.50 11.59
N LEU A 319 -8.57 -15.27 10.28
CA LEU A 319 -7.43 -14.93 9.42
C LEU A 319 -6.94 -13.48 9.64
N SER A 320 -7.86 -12.54 9.85
CA SER A 320 -7.50 -11.14 10.11
C SER A 320 -6.90 -10.95 11.50
N ARG A 321 -5.79 -10.23 11.57
CA ARG A 321 -5.14 -9.88 12.85
C ARG A 321 -5.75 -8.60 13.41
N PRO A 322 -6.13 -8.58 14.71
CA PRO A 322 -6.60 -7.37 15.36
C PRO A 322 -5.60 -6.22 15.27
N ALA A 323 -6.11 -5.00 15.05
CA ALA A 323 -5.35 -3.77 15.10
C ALA A 323 -5.75 -2.93 16.31
N SER A 324 -4.76 -2.28 16.93
CA SER A 324 -4.93 -1.36 18.06
C SER A 324 -4.50 0.07 17.71
N ASN A 325 -3.87 0.26 16.56
CA ASN A 325 -3.31 1.54 16.12
C ASN A 325 -3.30 1.61 14.58
N PRO A 326 -2.95 2.76 13.98
CA PRO A 326 -2.94 2.94 12.53
C PRO A 326 -1.86 2.15 11.79
N TYR A 327 -0.86 1.60 12.49
CA TYR A 327 0.34 1.02 11.88
C TYR A 327 0.23 -0.50 11.82
N GLY A 328 0.11 -1.03 10.62
CA GLY A 328 0.12 -2.48 10.37
C GLY A 328 1.50 -3.11 10.57
N ASP A 329 1.55 -4.45 10.48
CA ASP A 329 2.81 -5.18 10.65
C ASP A 329 3.84 -4.89 9.54
N GLY A 330 3.41 -4.41 8.38
CA GLY A 330 4.30 -3.92 7.31
C GLY A 330 4.88 -2.54 7.57
N SER A 331 4.37 -1.78 8.56
CA SER A 331 4.91 -0.45 8.90
C SER A 331 6.26 -0.56 9.63
N TRP A 332 7.14 0.40 9.38
CA TRP A 332 8.38 0.57 10.16
C TRP A 332 8.13 1.20 11.55
N VAL A 333 6.98 1.83 11.75
CA VAL A 333 6.57 2.35 13.07
C VAL A 333 6.11 1.18 13.94
N LYS A 334 6.81 0.96 15.04
CA LYS A 334 6.49 -0.08 16.04
C LYS A 334 6.40 0.56 17.42
N CYS A 335 5.19 0.66 17.95
CA CYS A 335 4.95 1.26 19.26
C CYS A 335 4.95 0.18 20.36
N LYS A 336 5.73 0.38 21.41
CA LYS A 336 5.64 -0.43 22.64
C LYS A 336 4.35 -0.15 23.40
N ASP A 337 3.94 1.12 23.39
CA ASP A 337 2.68 1.60 23.95
C ASP A 337 2.04 2.53 22.90
N ASP A 338 0.92 2.11 22.37
CA ASP A 338 0.12 2.82 21.38
C ASP A 338 -1.13 3.50 22.00
N GLY A 339 -1.30 3.41 23.31
CA GLY A 339 -2.45 3.93 24.04
C GLY A 339 -3.76 3.20 23.76
N ALA A 340 -3.70 1.96 23.28
CA ALA A 340 -4.89 1.19 22.95
C ALA A 340 -5.83 1.03 24.15
N LEU A 341 -7.11 1.34 23.93
CA LEU A 341 -8.14 1.05 24.91
C LEU A 341 -8.36 -0.48 24.96
N PRO A 342 -8.28 -1.09 26.15
CA PRO A 342 -8.49 -2.53 26.31
C PRO A 342 -9.94 -2.91 25.99
N GLU A 343 -10.16 -4.14 25.54
CA GLU A 343 -11.48 -4.70 25.48
C GLU A 343 -12.02 -4.87 26.91
N ASP A 344 -13.10 -4.16 27.23
CA ASP A 344 -13.75 -4.19 28.55
C ASP A 344 -15.22 -3.82 28.40
N LEU A 345 -16.06 -4.86 28.28
CA LEU A 345 -17.49 -4.68 28.08
C LEU A 345 -18.19 -4.04 29.30
N GLU A 346 -17.74 -4.35 30.52
CA GLU A 346 -18.38 -3.81 31.73
C GLU A 346 -18.04 -2.33 31.89
N LYS A 347 -16.81 -1.93 31.60
CA LYS A 347 -16.43 -0.51 31.56
C LYS A 347 -17.14 0.23 30.42
N ALA A 348 -17.31 -0.40 29.25
CA ALA A 348 -18.10 0.17 28.17
C ALA A 348 -19.56 0.46 28.58
N LYS A 349 -20.21 -0.49 29.27
CA LYS A 349 -21.55 -0.31 29.83
C LYS A 349 -21.61 0.83 30.86
N ALA A 350 -20.60 0.91 31.72
CA ALA A 350 -20.51 1.98 32.73
C ALA A 350 -20.41 3.36 32.06
N LEU A 351 -19.55 3.51 31.04
CA LEU A 351 -19.40 4.77 30.30
C LEU A 351 -20.68 5.18 29.58
N ILE A 352 -21.42 4.22 28.97
CA ILE A 352 -22.72 4.50 28.34
C ILE A 352 -23.74 4.92 29.38
N LYS A 353 -23.77 4.27 30.56
CA LYS A 353 -24.63 4.67 31.66
C LYS A 353 -24.30 6.08 32.18
N ASP A 354 -23.02 6.42 32.34
CA ASP A 354 -22.56 7.74 32.78
C ASP A 354 -22.84 8.85 31.76
N TYR A 355 -22.96 8.50 30.46
CA TYR A 355 -23.44 9.45 29.45
C TYR A 355 -24.87 9.89 29.72
N GLY A 356 -25.72 9.01 30.28
CA GLY A 356 -27.04 9.32 30.78
C GLY A 356 -28.12 9.57 29.71
N LYS A 357 -27.83 9.29 28.45
CA LYS A 357 -28.75 9.41 27.32
C LYS A 357 -28.70 8.15 26.46
N PRO A 358 -29.73 7.83 25.67
CA PRO A 358 -29.65 6.77 24.68
C PRO A 358 -28.49 6.99 23.71
N VAL A 359 -27.71 5.94 23.47
CA VAL A 359 -26.65 5.94 22.46
C VAL A 359 -27.20 5.33 21.18
N GLU A 360 -27.68 6.17 20.29
CA GLU A 360 -28.28 5.78 19.02
C GLU A 360 -27.57 6.52 17.88
N PHE A 361 -27.17 5.79 16.83
CA PHE A 361 -26.47 6.36 15.69
C PHE A 361 -26.60 5.51 14.44
N LYS A 362 -26.28 6.13 13.28
CA LYS A 362 -26.22 5.48 11.98
C LYS A 362 -24.77 5.24 11.57
N MET A 363 -24.51 4.05 11.04
CA MET A 363 -23.24 3.73 10.43
C MET A 363 -23.42 3.43 8.95
N LEU A 364 -22.64 4.11 8.11
CA LEU A 364 -22.55 3.78 6.70
C LEU A 364 -21.87 2.42 6.53
N VAL A 365 -22.42 1.57 5.68
CA VAL A 365 -21.79 0.32 5.25
C VAL A 365 -21.95 0.17 3.74
N THR A 366 -21.02 -0.51 3.09
CA THR A 366 -21.16 -0.81 1.67
C THR A 366 -22.31 -1.79 1.43
N ALA A 367 -23.06 -1.60 0.36
CA ALA A 367 -24.15 -2.47 -0.06
C ALA A 367 -23.63 -3.80 -0.67
N THR A 368 -22.58 -4.37 -0.06
CA THR A 368 -21.96 -5.65 -0.42
C THR A 368 -22.25 -6.70 0.66
N PRO A 369 -22.14 -8.01 0.38
CA PRO A 369 -22.23 -9.06 1.40
C PRO A 369 -21.27 -8.81 2.56
N ARG A 370 -20.00 -8.45 2.27
CA ARG A 370 -19.00 -8.08 3.26
C ARG A 370 -19.45 -6.91 4.14
N GLY A 371 -19.90 -5.80 3.53
CA GLY A 371 -20.35 -4.62 4.29
C GLY A 371 -21.50 -4.96 5.24
N ARG A 372 -22.45 -5.77 4.80
CA ARG A 372 -23.56 -6.24 5.64
C ARG A 372 -23.07 -7.09 6.82
N THR A 373 -22.22 -8.08 6.56
CA THR A 373 -21.69 -8.95 7.61
C THR A 373 -20.93 -8.15 8.68
N VAL A 374 -20.03 -7.26 8.27
CA VAL A 374 -19.29 -6.40 9.21
C VAL A 374 -20.23 -5.50 9.99
N GLY A 375 -21.21 -4.86 9.33
CA GLY A 375 -22.21 -4.03 9.99
C GLY A 375 -23.00 -4.79 11.05
N GLN A 376 -23.47 -6.00 10.74
CA GLN A 376 -24.23 -6.83 11.67
C GLN A 376 -23.40 -7.29 12.87
N VAL A 377 -22.13 -7.66 12.65
CA VAL A 377 -21.22 -8.04 13.75
C VAL A 377 -20.98 -6.86 14.70
N LEU A 378 -20.70 -5.67 14.17
CA LEU A 378 -20.52 -4.46 14.98
C LEU A 378 -21.80 -4.07 15.72
N GLN A 379 -22.94 -4.13 15.06
CA GLN A 379 -24.26 -3.86 15.67
C GLN A 379 -24.49 -4.75 16.88
N GLN A 380 -24.21 -6.05 16.77
CA GLN A 380 -24.39 -6.99 17.88
C GLN A 380 -23.40 -6.74 19.03
N LEU A 381 -22.14 -6.41 18.75
CA LEU A 381 -21.17 -6.11 19.78
C LEU A 381 -21.56 -4.85 20.58
N TRP A 382 -21.98 -3.79 19.90
CA TRP A 382 -22.37 -2.55 20.56
C TRP A 382 -23.71 -2.63 21.29
N LYS A 383 -24.65 -3.45 20.77
CA LYS A 383 -25.91 -3.73 21.48
C LYS A 383 -25.66 -4.36 22.86
N ARG A 384 -24.64 -5.19 23.00
CA ARG A 384 -24.23 -5.76 24.30
C ARG A 384 -23.75 -4.71 25.29
N ALA A 385 -23.19 -3.61 24.82
CA ALA A 385 -22.77 -2.48 25.63
C ALA A 385 -23.91 -1.49 25.93
N GLY A 386 -25.08 -1.61 25.30
CA GLY A 386 -26.22 -0.72 25.46
C GLY A 386 -26.32 0.38 24.38
N ALA A 387 -25.61 0.24 23.27
CA ALA A 387 -25.70 1.17 22.14
C ALA A 387 -26.48 0.57 20.97
N ASN A 388 -27.35 1.36 20.35
CA ASN A 388 -28.17 0.98 19.20
C ASN A 388 -27.62 1.61 17.92
N MET A 389 -27.02 0.79 17.05
CA MET A 389 -26.56 1.22 15.75
C MET A 389 -27.55 0.84 14.66
N GLU A 390 -27.94 1.79 13.83
CA GLU A 390 -28.67 1.56 12.58
C GLU A 390 -27.67 1.39 11.43
N ILE A 391 -27.85 0.34 10.63
CA ILE A 391 -27.04 0.10 9.43
C ILE A 391 -27.63 0.87 8.26
N GLU A 392 -26.89 1.82 7.71
CA GLU A 392 -27.22 2.54 6.49
C GLU A 392 -26.39 1.99 5.32
N GLN A 393 -27.03 1.17 4.46
CA GLN A 393 -26.35 0.58 3.29
C GLN A 393 -26.29 1.59 2.14
N VAL A 394 -25.10 1.78 1.59
CA VAL A 394 -24.85 2.68 0.46
C VAL A 394 -23.88 2.04 -0.55
N ASP A 395 -23.97 2.45 -1.81
CA ASP A 395 -22.99 2.04 -2.80
C ASP A 395 -21.58 2.56 -2.42
N GLN A 396 -20.57 1.75 -2.73
CA GLN A 396 -19.16 2.08 -2.42
C GLN A 396 -18.77 3.48 -2.91
N ALA A 397 -19.20 3.87 -4.10
CA ALA A 397 -18.88 5.17 -4.69
C ALA A 397 -19.53 6.37 -3.94
N THR A 398 -20.55 6.11 -3.12
CA THR A 398 -21.26 7.13 -2.32
C THR A 398 -20.52 7.50 -1.04
N ILE A 399 -19.71 6.58 -0.49
CA ILE A 399 -19.03 6.79 0.80
C ILE A 399 -18.06 7.97 0.77
N PRO A 400 -17.10 8.08 -0.18
CA PRO A 400 -16.12 9.17 -0.15
C PRO A 400 -16.75 10.57 -0.24
N PRO A 401 -17.70 10.87 -1.17
CA PRO A 401 -18.34 12.18 -1.20
C PRO A 401 -19.06 12.54 0.09
N ARG A 402 -19.82 11.60 0.67
CA ARG A 402 -20.51 11.82 1.95
C ARG A 402 -19.52 12.05 3.10
N ALA A 403 -18.45 11.27 3.14
CA ALA A 403 -17.40 11.40 4.13
C ALA A 403 -16.73 12.80 4.08
N PHE A 404 -16.34 13.26 2.88
CA PHE A 404 -15.72 14.58 2.70
C PHE A 404 -16.68 15.73 3.02
N MET A 405 -17.97 15.57 2.75
CA MET A 405 -19.03 16.53 3.14
C MET A 405 -19.46 16.40 4.61
N ARG A 406 -18.87 15.49 5.39
CA ARG A 406 -19.22 15.21 6.80
C ARG A 406 -20.69 14.75 6.99
N GLN A 407 -21.29 14.14 5.96
CA GLN A 407 -22.66 13.64 5.96
C GLN A 407 -22.74 12.21 6.50
N PHE A 408 -22.25 12.00 7.70
CA PHE A 408 -22.26 10.72 8.41
C PHE A 408 -22.12 10.95 9.92
N GLN A 409 -22.56 9.97 10.72
CA GLN A 409 -22.21 9.85 12.13
C GLN A 409 -20.99 8.92 12.28
N MET A 410 -21.03 7.74 11.64
CA MET A 410 -19.91 6.81 11.56
C MET A 410 -19.76 6.28 10.12
N THR A 411 -18.52 6.14 9.65
CA THR A 411 -18.23 5.66 8.29
C THR A 411 -17.02 4.72 8.28
N PRO A 412 -17.06 3.64 7.46
CA PRO A 412 -15.85 2.87 7.21
C PRO A 412 -14.83 3.75 6.48
N TRP A 413 -13.58 3.56 6.81
CA TRP A 413 -12.46 4.17 6.13
C TRP A 413 -11.26 3.23 6.11
N ARG A 414 -10.19 3.62 5.46
CA ARG A 414 -8.95 2.84 5.42
C ARG A 414 -7.75 3.77 5.48
N ILE A 415 -6.78 3.45 6.32
CA ILE A 415 -5.44 3.98 6.18
C ILE A 415 -4.80 3.21 5.02
N VAL A 416 -4.53 3.92 3.95
CA VAL A 416 -3.89 3.34 2.76
C VAL A 416 -2.45 2.97 3.12
N ASP A 417 -2.02 1.81 2.63
CA ASP A 417 -0.67 1.32 2.87
C ASP A 417 0.33 2.15 2.06
N LEU A 418 0.97 3.09 2.74
CA LEU A 418 2.09 3.86 2.22
C LEU A 418 3.37 3.48 2.95
N ALA A 419 4.49 3.60 2.27
CA ALA A 419 5.81 3.33 2.82
C ALA A 419 6.09 4.17 4.07
N ASP A 420 5.54 5.35 4.13
CA ASP A 420 5.68 6.28 5.24
C ASP A 420 4.30 6.74 5.73
N PRO A 421 4.02 6.71 7.02
CA PRO A 421 2.71 7.09 7.55
C PRO A 421 2.39 8.59 7.43
N ASP A 422 3.37 9.47 7.21
CA ASP A 422 3.21 10.93 7.22
C ASP A 422 1.99 11.39 6.42
N THR A 423 1.92 11.02 5.15
CA THR A 423 0.86 11.50 4.26
C THR A 423 -0.53 11.14 4.78
N GLN A 424 -0.71 9.90 5.25
CA GLN A 424 -2.01 9.45 5.76
C GLN A 424 -2.33 10.05 7.12
N MET A 425 -1.36 10.08 8.04
CA MET A 425 -1.57 10.61 9.39
C MET A 425 -1.82 12.12 9.35
N TYR A 426 -1.04 12.85 8.57
CA TYR A 426 -1.23 14.29 8.41
C TYR A 426 -2.56 14.63 7.74
N ALA A 427 -2.88 13.97 6.63
CA ALA A 427 -4.12 14.21 5.90
C ALA A 427 -5.38 13.91 6.74
N ASN A 428 -5.37 12.82 7.51
CA ASN A 428 -6.56 12.38 8.24
C ASN A 428 -6.72 13.03 9.63
N PHE A 429 -5.65 13.56 10.22
CA PHE A 429 -5.69 14.02 11.62
C PHE A 429 -5.24 15.47 11.85
N ARG A 430 -4.58 16.13 10.89
CA ARG A 430 -4.19 17.54 11.04
C ARG A 430 -5.43 18.45 11.04
N THR A 431 -5.53 19.33 12.03
CA THR A 431 -6.60 20.33 12.09
C THR A 431 -6.70 21.12 10.80
N GLY A 432 -7.91 21.27 10.27
CA GLY A 432 -8.18 22.01 9.04
C GLY A 432 -7.92 21.24 7.75
N SER A 433 -7.43 20.00 7.81
CA SER A 433 -7.32 19.16 6.62
C SER A 433 -8.70 18.83 6.05
N PRO A 434 -8.92 19.01 4.73
CA PRO A 434 -10.21 18.73 4.10
C PRO A 434 -10.63 17.26 4.21
N VAL A 435 -9.67 16.37 4.39
CA VAL A 435 -9.91 14.92 4.52
C VAL A 435 -9.84 14.41 5.96
N ALA A 436 -9.69 15.28 6.97
CA ALA A 436 -9.77 14.91 8.38
C ALA A 436 -11.22 14.58 8.77
N LEU A 437 -11.65 13.36 8.51
CA LEU A 437 -13.07 12.94 8.57
C LEU A 437 -13.69 13.05 9.95
N ALA A 438 -12.91 12.84 11.00
CA ALA A 438 -13.40 12.91 12.40
C ALA A 438 -13.87 14.31 12.82
N ASN A 439 -13.52 15.35 12.05
CA ASN A 439 -13.83 16.74 12.40
C ASN A 439 -13.30 17.14 13.79
N TYR A 440 -12.13 16.58 14.13
CA TYR A 440 -11.46 16.76 15.41
C TYR A 440 -10.34 17.80 15.28
N SER A 441 -10.08 18.53 16.37
CA SER A 441 -9.01 19.52 16.45
C SER A 441 -8.27 19.40 17.77
N ASN A 442 -6.95 19.28 17.71
CA ASN A 442 -6.09 19.19 18.88
C ASN A 442 -4.71 19.78 18.58
N PRO A 443 -4.31 20.89 19.24
CA PRO A 443 -3.00 21.53 18.98
C PRO A 443 -1.79 20.66 19.32
N GLU A 444 -1.89 19.72 20.28
CA GLU A 444 -0.82 18.78 20.61
C GLU A 444 -0.63 17.76 19.49
N LEU A 445 -1.74 17.21 18.96
CA LEU A 445 -1.72 16.31 17.81
C LEU A 445 -1.14 17.01 16.57
N ASP A 446 -1.54 18.26 16.34
CA ASP A 446 -1.02 19.08 15.24
C ASP A 446 0.50 19.26 15.33
N LYS A 447 1.01 19.55 16.53
CA LYS A 447 2.44 19.71 16.79
C LYS A 447 3.25 18.45 16.49
N LEU A 448 2.74 17.29 16.91
CA LEU A 448 3.39 16.00 16.67
C LEU A 448 3.41 15.66 15.17
N LEU A 449 2.31 15.91 14.46
CA LEU A 449 2.21 15.72 13.01
C LEU A 449 3.18 16.63 12.25
N ASP A 450 3.28 17.91 12.64
CA ASP A 450 4.18 18.89 12.04
C ASP A 450 5.66 18.52 12.30
N HIS A 451 6.00 18.02 13.52
CA HIS A 451 7.34 17.59 13.85
C HIS A 451 7.75 16.32 13.11
N ALA A 452 6.91 15.28 13.08
CA ALA A 452 7.18 14.02 12.38
C ALA A 452 7.45 14.24 10.88
N ARG A 453 6.87 15.27 10.28
CA ARG A 453 7.02 15.64 8.85
C ARG A 453 8.36 16.28 8.54
N THR A 454 8.97 16.95 9.52
CA THR A 454 10.20 17.75 9.36
C THR A 454 11.43 17.09 9.97
N THR A 455 11.26 15.99 10.69
CA THR A 455 12.35 15.30 11.40
C THR A 455 12.89 14.17 10.54
N ALA A 456 14.19 14.16 10.26
CA ALA A 456 14.87 13.08 9.52
C ALA A 456 15.24 11.88 10.40
N ASP A 457 15.35 12.07 11.71
CA ASP A 457 15.70 11.00 12.66
C ASP A 457 14.54 10.01 12.81
N THR A 458 14.78 8.78 12.37
CA THR A 458 13.76 7.71 12.39
C THR A 458 13.29 7.38 13.81
N ALA A 459 14.16 7.43 14.81
CA ALA A 459 13.78 7.12 16.20
C ALA A 459 12.83 8.19 16.75
N GLN A 460 13.14 9.46 16.53
CA GLN A 460 12.24 10.56 16.90
C GLN A 460 10.91 10.47 16.17
N ARG A 461 10.89 10.14 14.88
CA ARG A 461 9.65 9.94 14.13
C ARG A 461 8.82 8.78 14.68
N ILE A 462 9.44 7.68 15.11
CA ILE A 462 8.73 6.58 15.78
C ILE A 462 8.07 7.09 17.07
N ASP A 463 8.80 7.86 17.88
CA ASP A 463 8.27 8.42 19.12
C ASP A 463 7.07 9.36 18.88
N ASP A 464 7.17 10.23 17.86
CA ASP A 464 6.07 11.11 17.44
C ASP A 464 4.85 10.30 16.99
N TYR A 465 5.02 9.32 16.09
CA TYR A 465 3.91 8.51 15.61
C TYR A 465 3.28 7.66 16.71
N CYS A 466 4.07 7.20 17.66
CA CYS A 466 3.53 6.51 18.83
C CYS A 466 2.77 7.46 19.76
N ALA A 467 3.24 8.69 19.93
CA ALA A 467 2.50 9.73 20.67
C ALA A 467 1.20 10.11 19.95
N ILE A 468 1.22 10.26 18.62
CA ILE A 468 0.04 10.46 17.78
C ILE A 468 -0.97 9.32 17.99
N SER A 469 -0.51 8.07 17.98
CA SER A 469 -1.38 6.91 18.21
C SER A 469 -2.02 6.95 19.61
N ARG A 470 -1.24 7.27 20.66
CA ARG A 470 -1.76 7.41 22.03
C ARG A 470 -2.86 8.47 22.12
N LEU A 471 -2.69 9.63 21.49
CA LEU A 471 -3.71 10.67 21.47
C LEU A 471 -4.97 10.24 20.74
N ILE A 472 -4.84 9.64 19.55
CA ILE A 472 -5.98 9.15 18.76
C ILE A 472 -6.77 8.10 19.55
N ASN A 473 -6.09 7.16 20.20
CA ASN A 473 -6.71 6.09 20.98
C ASN A 473 -7.33 6.61 22.27
N LYS A 474 -6.65 7.50 23.02
CA LYS A 474 -7.18 8.14 24.23
C LYS A 474 -8.48 8.89 23.94
N GLU A 475 -8.51 9.66 22.88
CA GLU A 475 -9.67 10.46 22.47
C GLU A 475 -10.69 9.62 21.67
N ALA A 476 -10.34 8.37 21.34
CA ALA A 476 -11.14 7.46 20.53
C ALA A 476 -11.75 8.16 19.29
N ILE A 477 -10.90 8.94 18.58
CA ILE A 477 -11.32 9.71 17.41
C ILE A 477 -11.73 8.77 16.27
N TRP A 478 -10.92 7.73 16.07
CA TRP A 478 -11.17 6.60 15.20
C TRP A 478 -11.00 5.31 15.99
N PHE A 479 -11.53 4.21 15.48
CA PHE A 479 -11.22 2.88 16.02
C PHE A 479 -10.73 1.93 14.94
N TRP A 480 -9.77 1.12 15.35
CA TRP A 480 -9.05 0.17 14.52
C TRP A 480 -9.68 -1.21 14.67
N THR A 481 -9.81 -1.92 13.57
CA THR A 481 -10.36 -3.29 13.59
C THR A 481 -9.31 -4.34 13.27
N PHE A 482 -8.77 -4.32 12.07
CA PHE A 482 -7.81 -5.31 11.60
C PHE A 482 -6.63 -4.65 10.92
N GLN A 483 -5.49 -5.31 10.99
CA GLN A 483 -4.33 -4.95 10.17
C GLN A 483 -4.60 -5.35 8.72
N ASN A 484 -4.21 -4.52 7.78
CA ASN A 484 -4.31 -4.86 6.37
C ASN A 484 -3.39 -6.05 6.06
N THR A 485 -3.91 -7.05 5.39
CA THR A 485 -3.15 -8.21 4.94
C THR A 485 -3.63 -8.55 3.53
N TYR A 486 -2.67 -8.75 2.63
CA TYR A 486 -2.93 -9.09 1.23
C TYR A 486 -2.36 -10.45 0.91
N TYR A 487 -2.98 -11.13 -0.03
CA TYR A 487 -2.58 -12.45 -0.46
C TYR A 487 -2.44 -12.48 -1.97
N ALA A 488 -1.33 -13.05 -2.44
CA ALA A 488 -1.24 -13.54 -3.80
C ALA A 488 -1.20 -15.06 -3.74
N ILE A 489 -2.06 -15.73 -4.49
CA ILE A 489 -2.09 -17.19 -4.56
C ILE A 489 -1.68 -17.58 -5.98
N SER A 490 -0.57 -18.30 -6.11
CA SER A 490 -0.04 -18.70 -7.40
C SER A 490 0.00 -20.21 -7.58
N SER A 491 0.06 -20.68 -8.83
CA SER A 491 0.58 -22.00 -9.14
C SER A 491 1.97 -22.15 -8.53
N ALA A 492 2.29 -23.31 -7.96
CA ALA A 492 3.61 -23.61 -7.41
C ALA A 492 4.74 -23.51 -8.45
N LYS A 493 4.39 -23.51 -9.74
CA LYS A 493 5.33 -23.29 -10.87
C LYS A 493 5.77 -21.83 -11.02
N VAL A 494 5.02 -20.86 -10.47
CA VAL A 494 5.40 -19.44 -10.51
C VAL A 494 6.44 -19.18 -9.44
N LYS A 495 7.57 -18.63 -9.84
CA LYS A 495 8.72 -18.31 -8.98
C LYS A 495 9.10 -16.84 -9.10
N GLY A 496 9.90 -16.36 -8.16
CA GLY A 496 10.49 -15.02 -8.23
C GLY A 496 9.52 -13.88 -8.01
N LEU A 497 8.30 -14.12 -7.50
CA LEU A 497 7.42 -13.02 -7.09
C LEU A 497 8.10 -12.22 -5.99
N PRO A 498 8.35 -10.92 -6.19
CA PRO A 498 8.96 -10.10 -5.17
C PRO A 498 8.03 -9.96 -3.96
N LYS A 499 8.62 -9.71 -2.79
CA LYS A 499 7.85 -9.29 -1.63
C LYS A 499 7.35 -7.86 -1.87
N MET A 500 6.06 -7.73 -2.15
CA MET A 500 5.46 -6.46 -2.53
C MET A 500 5.05 -5.64 -1.31
N TYR A 501 5.18 -4.34 -1.45
CA TYR A 501 4.60 -3.38 -0.54
C TYR A 501 3.14 -3.08 -0.96
N SER A 502 2.23 -2.89 0.00
CA SER A 502 0.82 -2.51 -0.22
C SER A 502 -0.05 -3.44 -1.08
N GLY A 503 0.31 -4.72 -1.22
CA GLY A 503 -0.51 -5.71 -1.94
C GLY A 503 -0.51 -5.60 -3.47
N VAL A 504 0.29 -4.71 -4.04
CA VAL A 504 0.52 -4.64 -5.49
C VAL A 504 1.28 -5.89 -5.92
N ILE A 505 0.88 -6.53 -7.01
CA ILE A 505 1.55 -7.71 -7.56
C ILE A 505 2.44 -7.29 -8.74
N ASP A 506 3.75 -7.26 -8.53
CA ASP A 506 4.70 -7.10 -9.63
C ASP A 506 5.13 -8.47 -10.15
N VAL A 507 4.66 -8.83 -11.34
CA VAL A 507 5.06 -10.08 -12.01
C VAL A 507 6.20 -9.89 -12.99
N SER A 508 6.73 -8.68 -13.14
CA SER A 508 7.73 -8.36 -14.16
C SER A 508 9.01 -9.18 -13.99
N ARG A 509 9.37 -9.50 -12.75
CA ARG A 509 10.58 -10.29 -12.40
C ARG A 509 10.30 -11.75 -12.05
N ALA A 510 9.05 -12.18 -12.21
CA ALA A 510 8.66 -13.58 -11.99
C ALA A 510 8.94 -14.45 -13.22
N TRP A 511 9.02 -15.77 -13.01
CA TRP A 511 9.16 -16.77 -14.07
C TRP A 511 8.36 -18.03 -13.75
N LYS A 512 8.21 -18.93 -14.73
CA LYS A 512 7.60 -20.26 -14.55
C LYS A 512 8.60 -21.37 -14.80
N GLU A 513 8.58 -22.38 -13.92
CA GLU A 513 9.22 -23.67 -14.17
C GLU A 513 8.50 -24.51 -15.21
#